data_3f8f0499a3ff16ffc36964235a58a8f6
#
_entry.id   3f8f0499a3ff16ffc36964235a58a8f6
#
_cell.length_a   1.000
_cell.length_b   1.000
_cell.length_c   1.000
_cell.angle_alpha   90.00
_cell.angle_beta   90.00
_cell.angle_gamma   90.00
#
_symmetry.space_group_name_H-M   'P 1'
#
loop_
_entity.id
_entity.type
_entity.pdbx_description
1 polymer ?
#
loop_
_entity_poly.entity_id
_entity_poly.type
_entity_poly.pdbx_seq_one_letter_code
_entity_poly.pdbx_strand_id
1 'polypeptide(L)'
;MKELPESTDPLPHTHIQFAHCYKRQAGWSKVLSRFHRGGGTLYDIEFLNDANGRRVAAFGFHAGFAGAAAGALAVAARRNNRDLGPLSPFENETAMVKKVKELLGGSGKGVKALVIGALGRCGRGAVDLFRKIGLEESVFLYT
;
A
#
# COMPACT_ATOMS: atom_id res chain seq x y z
N MET A 1 12.65 8.19 2.07
CA MET A 1 13.03 6.99 1.27
C MET A 1 12.41 5.76 1.94
N LYS A 2 11.90 4.83 1.19
CA LYS A 2 11.27 3.63 1.78
C LYS A 2 12.31 2.57 2.15
N GLU A 3 13.20 2.31 1.25
CA GLU A 3 14.25 1.29 1.42
C GLU A 3 15.59 1.83 0.93
N LEU A 4 16.67 1.36 1.55
CA LEU A 4 18.01 1.67 1.09
C LEU A 4 18.35 0.83 -0.14
N PRO A 5 19.15 1.36 -1.07
CA PRO A 5 19.74 0.54 -2.12
C PRO A 5 20.50 -0.65 -1.55
N GLU A 6 20.46 -1.79 -2.24
CA GLU A 6 21.26 -2.93 -1.87
C GLU A 6 22.74 -2.56 -1.97
N SER A 7 23.40 -2.56 -0.84
CA SER A 7 24.84 -2.29 -0.70
C SER A 7 25.29 -2.74 0.68
N THR A 8 26.58 -3.00 0.80
CA THR A 8 27.24 -3.24 2.07
C THR A 8 28.02 -2.04 2.58
N ASP A 9 28.02 -0.93 1.85
CA ASP A 9 28.82 0.25 2.18
C ASP A 9 28.41 0.87 3.53
N PRO A 10 29.37 1.38 4.30
CA PRO A 10 29.08 2.14 5.51
C PRO A 10 28.23 3.39 5.24
N LEU A 11 27.35 3.72 6.15
CA LEU A 11 26.47 4.89 6.07
C LEU A 11 26.86 5.91 7.13
N PRO A 12 27.47 7.05 6.75
CA PRO A 12 27.91 8.07 7.70
C PRO A 12 26.82 9.10 8.03
N HIS A 13 25.70 9.08 7.32
CA HIS A 13 24.64 10.10 7.43
C HIS A 13 23.52 9.69 8.37
N THR A 14 22.71 10.67 8.78
CA THR A 14 21.44 10.44 9.47
C THR A 14 20.35 10.10 8.46
N HIS A 15 19.67 8.99 8.67
CA HIS A 15 18.56 8.51 7.84
C HIS A 15 17.28 8.43 8.65
N ILE A 16 16.18 8.85 8.05
CA ILE A 16 14.82 8.72 8.58
C ILE A 16 14.01 7.91 7.56
N GLN A 17 13.64 6.68 7.90
CA GLN A 17 13.00 5.77 6.96
C GLN A 17 12.26 4.60 7.65
N PHE A 18 11.47 3.85 6.88
CA PHE A 18 10.99 2.54 7.31
C PHE A 18 12.10 1.51 7.13
N ALA A 19 12.84 1.23 8.17
CA ALA A 19 13.97 0.28 8.12
C ALA A 19 13.59 -1.13 8.59
N HIS A 20 12.45 -1.25 9.29
CA HIS A 20 11.98 -2.53 9.85
C HIS A 20 12.98 -3.22 10.79
N CYS A 21 13.95 -2.46 11.30
CA CYS A 21 15.02 -2.99 12.15
C CYS A 21 14.54 -3.30 13.56
N TYR A 22 13.64 -2.49 14.10
CA TYR A 22 13.08 -2.68 15.44
C TYR A 22 12.38 -4.03 15.61
N LYS A 23 11.65 -4.48 14.60
CA LYS A 23 11.01 -5.81 14.56
C LYS A 23 11.95 -6.95 14.22
N ARG A 24 13.21 -6.68 13.97
CA ARG A 24 14.18 -7.69 13.53
C ARG A 24 13.72 -8.48 12.31
N GLN A 25 13.09 -7.80 11.35
CA GLN A 25 12.71 -8.42 10.08
C GLN A 25 13.95 -8.88 9.30
N ALA A 26 13.77 -9.78 8.34
CA ALA A 26 14.88 -10.34 7.59
C ALA A 26 15.81 -9.25 7.04
N GLY A 27 17.11 -9.39 7.28
CA GLY A 27 18.12 -8.41 6.86
C GLY A 27 18.39 -7.24 7.80
N TRP A 28 17.65 -7.10 8.92
CA TRP A 28 17.78 -5.98 9.85
C TRP A 28 19.20 -5.74 10.35
N SER A 29 19.93 -6.81 10.67
CA SER A 29 21.30 -6.71 11.16
C SER A 29 22.29 -6.19 10.11
N LYS A 30 22.08 -6.56 8.84
CA LYS A 30 22.87 -6.03 7.71
C LYS A 30 22.63 -4.52 7.55
N VAL A 31 21.39 -4.07 7.68
CA VAL A 31 21.06 -2.64 7.63
C VAL A 31 21.74 -1.89 8.78
N LEU A 32 21.56 -2.33 10.03
CA LEU A 32 22.16 -1.65 11.19
C LEU A 32 23.68 -1.65 11.16
N SER A 33 24.30 -2.73 10.68
CA SER A 33 25.78 -2.81 10.60
C SER A 33 26.37 -1.73 9.69
N ARG A 34 25.65 -1.27 8.68
CA ARG A 34 26.10 -0.19 7.79
C ARG A 34 26.18 1.15 8.54
N PHE A 35 25.19 1.45 9.38
CA PHE A 35 25.19 2.65 10.23
C PHE A 35 26.27 2.57 11.30
N HIS A 36 26.40 1.44 11.98
CA HIS A 36 27.45 1.23 12.99
C HIS A 36 28.85 1.44 12.40
N ARG A 37 29.14 0.84 11.25
CA ARG A 37 30.44 0.98 10.58
C ARG A 37 30.71 2.38 10.02
N GLY A 38 29.67 3.09 9.62
CA GLY A 38 29.78 4.45 9.05
C GLY A 38 29.69 5.56 10.06
N GLY A 39 29.35 5.29 11.32
CA GLY A 39 29.09 6.33 12.32
C GLY A 39 27.77 7.10 12.09
N GLY A 40 26.91 6.61 11.22
CA GLY A 40 25.62 7.23 10.92
C GLY A 40 24.54 6.92 11.95
N THR A 41 23.40 7.59 11.82
CA THR A 41 22.25 7.45 12.70
C THR A 41 21.02 6.99 11.90
N LEU A 42 20.27 6.03 12.42
CA LEU A 42 19.01 5.58 11.83
C LEU A 42 17.84 5.89 12.76
N TYR A 43 16.87 6.64 12.25
CA TYR A 43 15.54 6.78 12.84
C TYR A 43 14.56 5.89 12.07
N ASP A 44 14.20 4.75 12.67
CA ASP A 44 13.20 3.84 12.11
C ASP A 44 11.80 4.35 12.50
N ILE A 45 11.09 4.92 11.52
CA ILE A 45 9.77 5.53 11.73
C ILE A 45 8.62 4.51 11.77
N GLU A 46 8.90 3.23 11.66
CA GLU A 46 7.83 2.22 11.71
C GLU A 46 7.06 2.24 13.02
N PHE A 47 7.75 2.57 14.13
CA PHE A 47 7.18 2.63 15.47
C PHE A 47 7.06 4.03 16.04
N LEU A 48 7.12 5.04 15.20
CA LEU A 48 6.86 6.41 15.62
C LEU A 48 5.40 6.53 16.05
N ASN A 49 5.19 6.65 17.35
CA ASN A 49 3.87 6.77 17.97
C ASN A 49 3.66 8.17 18.55
N ASP A 50 2.42 8.62 18.56
CA ASP A 50 1.99 9.80 19.32
C ASP A 50 1.88 9.49 20.83
N ALA A 51 1.50 10.51 21.60
CA ALA A 51 1.33 10.38 23.06
C ALA A 51 0.28 9.34 23.48
N ASN A 52 -0.63 8.97 22.58
CA ASN A 52 -1.68 7.97 22.82
C ASN A 52 -1.28 6.57 22.33
N GLY A 53 -0.02 6.37 21.95
CA GLY A 53 0.48 5.09 21.40
C GLY A 53 0.05 4.80 19.96
N ARG A 54 -0.55 5.76 19.26
CA ARG A 54 -1.01 5.57 17.88
C ARG A 54 0.13 5.83 16.90
N ARG A 55 0.33 4.92 15.95
CA ARG A 55 1.33 5.09 14.90
C ARG A 55 1.08 6.36 14.08
N VAL A 56 2.08 7.24 14.03
CA VAL A 56 2.06 8.50 13.27
C VAL A 56 2.36 8.24 11.79
N ALA A 57 3.43 7.48 11.50
CA ALA A 57 3.80 7.12 10.14
C ALA A 57 3.06 5.84 9.70
N ALA A 58 2.00 6.00 8.92
CA ALA A 58 1.24 4.87 8.39
C ALA A 58 0.46 5.28 7.12
N PHE A 59 0.76 4.63 6.01
CA PHE A 59 0.22 4.93 4.67
C PHE A 59 -0.91 3.98 4.25
N GLY A 60 -1.75 3.58 5.20
CA GLY A 60 -2.78 2.58 4.98
C GLY A 60 -3.83 2.96 3.94
N PHE A 61 -4.21 4.25 3.83
CA PHE A 61 -5.24 4.69 2.88
C PHE A 61 -4.87 4.33 1.43
N HIS A 62 -3.72 4.78 0.97
CA HIS A 62 -3.28 4.51 -0.41
C HIS A 62 -2.98 3.03 -0.65
N ALA A 63 -2.50 2.30 0.37
CA ALA A 63 -2.33 0.85 0.26
C ALA A 63 -3.67 0.13 0.07
N GLY A 64 -4.70 0.52 0.82
CA GLY A 64 -6.05 0.00 0.65
C GLY A 64 -6.67 0.36 -0.70
N PHE A 65 -6.49 1.60 -1.14
CA PHE A 65 -6.96 2.09 -2.44
C PHE A 65 -6.33 1.30 -3.60
N ALA A 66 -5.00 1.22 -3.63
CA ALA A 66 -4.28 0.50 -4.68
C ALA A 66 -4.53 -1.02 -4.64
N GLY A 67 -4.60 -1.61 -3.43
CA GLY A 67 -4.94 -3.02 -3.27
C GLY A 67 -6.33 -3.36 -3.79
N ALA A 68 -7.33 -2.51 -3.51
CA ALA A 68 -8.68 -2.65 -4.05
C ALA A 68 -8.71 -2.50 -5.58
N ALA A 69 -7.90 -1.57 -6.13
CA ALA A 69 -7.75 -1.44 -7.58
C ALA A 69 -7.15 -2.69 -8.22
N ALA A 70 -6.11 -3.26 -7.63
CA ALA A 70 -5.51 -4.51 -8.11
C ALA A 70 -6.53 -5.67 -8.08
N GLY A 71 -7.31 -5.78 -6.99
CA GLY A 71 -8.40 -6.76 -6.88
C GLY A 71 -9.47 -6.58 -7.97
N ALA A 72 -9.89 -5.35 -8.22
CA ALA A 72 -10.86 -5.03 -9.28
C ALA A 72 -10.33 -5.36 -10.67
N LEU A 73 -9.04 -5.07 -10.94
CA LEU A 73 -8.37 -5.45 -12.19
C LEU A 73 -8.30 -6.97 -12.36
N ALA A 74 -8.01 -7.71 -11.28
CA ALA A 74 -8.01 -9.17 -11.33
C ALA A 74 -9.40 -9.74 -11.67
N VAL A 75 -10.47 -9.19 -11.07
CA VAL A 75 -11.84 -9.56 -11.42
C VAL A 75 -12.14 -9.27 -12.89
N ALA A 76 -11.74 -8.10 -13.38
CA ALA A 76 -11.92 -7.72 -14.77
C ALA A 76 -11.18 -8.67 -15.73
N ALA A 77 -9.94 -9.02 -15.42
CA ALA A 77 -9.15 -9.98 -16.20
C ALA A 77 -9.85 -11.34 -16.27
N ARG A 78 -10.24 -11.89 -15.11
CA ARG A 78 -10.96 -13.17 -15.01
C ARG A 78 -12.26 -13.20 -15.82
N ARG A 79 -13.05 -12.13 -15.79
CA ARG A 79 -14.28 -12.02 -16.58
C ARG A 79 -14.04 -12.07 -18.09
N ASN A 80 -12.86 -11.66 -18.52
CA ASN A 80 -12.44 -11.72 -19.92
C ASN A 80 -11.57 -12.95 -20.24
N ASN A 81 -11.58 -13.98 -19.39
CA ASN A 81 -10.76 -15.20 -19.51
C ASN A 81 -9.26 -14.89 -19.73
N ARG A 82 -8.75 -13.90 -19.00
CA ARG A 82 -7.34 -13.48 -19.05
C ARG A 82 -6.72 -13.53 -17.66
N ASP A 83 -5.44 -13.72 -17.60
CA ASP A 83 -4.65 -13.48 -16.39
C ASP A 83 -4.32 -11.99 -16.26
N LEU A 84 -4.26 -11.52 -15.01
CA LEU A 84 -3.96 -10.12 -14.75
C LEU A 84 -2.53 -9.72 -15.20
N GLY A 85 -1.58 -10.64 -15.08
CA GLY A 85 -0.18 -10.35 -15.33
C GLY A 85 0.44 -9.36 -14.34
N PRO A 86 1.71 -8.96 -14.55
CA PRO A 86 2.36 -7.94 -13.76
C PRO A 86 1.67 -6.59 -13.91
N LEU A 87 1.46 -5.88 -12.79
CA LEU A 87 0.91 -4.53 -12.80
C LEU A 87 2.04 -3.50 -12.90
N SER A 88 1.95 -2.62 -13.89
CA SER A 88 2.80 -1.44 -13.97
C SER A 88 2.25 -0.30 -13.13
N PRO A 89 3.09 0.61 -12.61
CA PRO A 89 2.63 1.82 -11.94
C PRO A 89 1.73 2.66 -12.84
N PHE A 90 0.70 3.24 -12.26
CA PHE A 90 -0.12 4.25 -12.94
C PHE A 90 0.50 5.63 -12.74
N GLU A 91 0.33 6.50 -13.71
CA GLU A 91 0.81 7.88 -13.65
C GLU A 91 0.23 8.63 -12.42
N ASN A 92 -1.06 8.43 -12.18
CA ASN A 92 -1.76 9.03 -11.05
C ASN A 92 -3.05 8.25 -10.71
N GLU A 93 -3.73 8.67 -9.65
CA GLU A 93 -4.98 8.08 -9.20
C GLU A 93 -6.08 8.12 -10.26
N THR A 94 -6.22 9.24 -10.97
CA THR A 94 -7.24 9.41 -12.01
C THR A 94 -7.07 8.41 -13.14
N ALA A 95 -5.83 8.20 -13.60
CA ALA A 95 -5.51 7.21 -14.62
C ALA A 95 -5.84 5.79 -14.15
N MET A 96 -5.52 5.46 -12.90
CA MET A 96 -5.86 4.17 -12.29
C MET A 96 -7.38 3.95 -12.25
N VAL A 97 -8.14 4.90 -11.70
CA VAL A 97 -9.61 4.81 -11.60
C VAL A 97 -10.25 4.64 -12.97
N LYS A 98 -9.82 5.44 -13.96
CA LYS A 98 -10.30 5.35 -15.33
C LYS A 98 -10.06 3.96 -15.91
N LYS A 99 -8.85 3.44 -15.76
CA LYS A 99 -8.49 2.11 -16.28
C LYS A 99 -9.32 1.00 -15.64
N VAL A 100 -9.52 1.05 -14.33
CA VAL A 100 -10.34 0.07 -13.62
C VAL A 100 -11.80 0.11 -14.10
N LYS A 101 -12.38 1.31 -14.24
CA LYS A 101 -13.74 1.49 -14.79
C LYS A 101 -13.89 0.89 -16.18
N GLU A 102 -12.97 1.21 -17.08
CA GLU A 102 -12.98 0.71 -18.46
C GLU A 102 -12.98 -0.82 -18.49
N LEU A 103 -12.09 -1.45 -17.74
CA LEU A 103 -11.93 -2.90 -17.75
C LEU A 103 -13.08 -3.66 -17.05
N LEU A 104 -13.73 -3.04 -16.06
CA LEU A 104 -14.93 -3.60 -15.41
C LEU A 104 -16.21 -3.42 -16.23
N GLY A 105 -16.15 -2.71 -17.35
CA GLY A 105 -17.33 -2.46 -18.18
C GLY A 105 -18.23 -1.33 -17.65
N GLY A 106 -17.63 -0.21 -17.26
CA GLY A 106 -18.33 1.00 -16.81
C GLY A 106 -18.81 0.90 -15.36
N SER A 107 -20.07 0.53 -15.12
CA SER A 107 -20.66 0.48 -13.77
C SER A 107 -20.25 -0.76 -12.94
N GLY A 108 -19.35 -1.61 -13.45
CA GLY A 108 -18.99 -2.87 -12.76
C GLY A 108 -20.18 -3.81 -12.57
N LYS A 109 -21.16 -3.79 -13.46
CA LYS A 109 -22.43 -4.53 -13.38
C LYS A 109 -22.23 -5.97 -12.92
N GLY A 110 -22.90 -6.35 -11.83
CA GLY A 110 -22.80 -7.68 -11.24
C GLY A 110 -21.48 -7.94 -10.45
N VAL A 111 -20.67 -6.91 -10.19
CA VAL A 111 -19.56 -6.99 -9.21
C VAL A 111 -20.07 -6.47 -7.87
N LYS A 112 -19.83 -7.26 -6.83
CA LYS A 112 -20.06 -6.87 -5.45
C LYS A 112 -18.74 -6.87 -4.70
N ALA A 113 -18.52 -5.88 -3.84
CA ALA A 113 -17.31 -5.77 -3.03
C ALA A 113 -17.69 -5.78 -1.54
N LEU A 114 -17.00 -6.60 -0.76
CA LEU A 114 -17.07 -6.59 0.70
C LEU A 114 -15.78 -6.03 1.26
N VAL A 115 -15.88 -5.02 2.10
CA VAL A 115 -14.73 -4.42 2.80
C VAL A 115 -14.85 -4.68 4.29
N ILE A 116 -14.04 -5.59 4.80
CA ILE A 116 -13.93 -5.87 6.24
C ILE A 116 -12.95 -4.87 6.86
N GLY A 117 -13.35 -4.21 7.95
CA GLY A 117 -12.55 -3.14 8.55
C GLY A 117 -12.61 -1.82 7.76
N ALA A 118 -13.76 -1.52 7.15
CA ALA A 118 -13.98 -0.36 6.28
C ALA A 118 -13.68 1.00 6.95
N LEU A 119 -13.81 1.11 8.28
CA LEU A 119 -13.49 2.31 9.03
C LEU A 119 -12.00 2.48 9.32
N GLY A 120 -11.21 1.44 9.11
CA GLY A 120 -9.76 1.46 9.26
C GLY A 120 -9.05 2.23 8.16
N ARG A 121 -7.73 2.48 8.32
CA ARG A 121 -6.92 3.24 7.36
C ARG A 121 -6.94 2.62 5.95
N CYS A 122 -6.72 1.31 5.84
CA CYS A 122 -6.77 0.60 4.56
C CYS A 122 -8.21 0.47 4.05
N GLY A 123 -9.15 0.11 4.92
CA GLY A 123 -10.55 -0.05 4.54
C GLY A 123 -11.15 1.20 3.90
N ARG A 124 -10.87 2.38 4.47
CA ARG A 124 -11.33 3.67 3.89
C ARG A 124 -10.79 3.87 2.48
N GLY A 125 -9.53 3.51 2.22
CA GLY A 125 -8.95 3.59 0.87
C GLY A 125 -9.65 2.65 -0.11
N ALA A 126 -9.93 1.41 0.30
CA ALA A 126 -10.66 0.44 -0.53
C ALA A 126 -12.08 0.91 -0.84
N VAL A 127 -12.81 1.41 0.17
CA VAL A 127 -14.16 1.97 0.00
C VAL A 127 -14.15 3.15 -0.97
N ASP A 128 -13.18 4.07 -0.84
CA ASP A 128 -13.04 5.22 -1.72
C ASP A 128 -12.82 4.81 -3.18
N LEU A 129 -11.96 3.82 -3.43
CA LEU A 129 -11.80 3.28 -4.77
C LEU A 129 -13.13 2.73 -5.31
N PHE A 130 -13.80 1.87 -4.56
CA PHE A 130 -15.03 1.23 -5.04
C PHE A 130 -16.11 2.25 -5.36
N ARG A 131 -16.24 3.32 -4.56
CA ARG A 131 -17.11 4.45 -4.87
C ARG A 131 -16.71 5.15 -6.16
N LYS A 132 -15.42 5.48 -6.31
CA LYS A 132 -14.89 6.15 -7.51
C LYS A 132 -15.09 5.34 -8.77
N ILE A 133 -15.08 4.02 -8.71
CA ILE A 133 -15.35 3.16 -9.88
C ILE A 133 -16.83 2.84 -10.07
N GLY A 134 -17.72 3.38 -9.23
CA GLY A 134 -19.16 3.22 -9.39
C GLY A 134 -19.75 1.95 -8.78
N LEU A 135 -19.09 1.36 -7.79
CA LEU A 135 -19.60 0.20 -7.04
C LEU A 135 -20.26 0.57 -5.70
N GLU A 136 -20.64 1.83 -5.50
CA GLU A 136 -21.11 2.33 -4.20
C GLU A 136 -22.29 1.52 -3.62
N GLU A 137 -23.24 1.16 -4.47
CA GLU A 137 -24.42 0.36 -4.06
C GLU A 137 -24.09 -1.12 -3.81
N SER A 138 -22.92 -1.56 -4.24
CA SER A 138 -22.47 -2.94 -4.15
C SER A 138 -21.38 -3.17 -3.09
N VAL A 139 -21.01 -2.11 -2.36
CA VAL A 139 -19.98 -2.20 -1.30
C VAL A 139 -20.63 -2.51 0.03
N PHE A 140 -20.28 -3.65 0.61
CA PHE A 140 -20.71 -4.04 1.94
C PHE A 140 -19.63 -3.64 2.95
N LEU A 141 -20.02 -2.82 3.92
CA LEU A 141 -19.12 -2.36 4.97
C LEU A 141 -19.30 -3.27 6.19
N TYR A 142 -18.20 -3.79 6.70
CA TYR A 142 -18.16 -4.54 7.94
C TYR A 142 -17.13 -3.89 8.88
N THR A 143 -17.52 -3.64 10.13
CA THR A 143 -16.70 -3.01 11.18
C THR A 143 -16.17 -4.03 12.16
#